data_e21d2a48b383ed461e7c2e5125e674af
#
_entry.id   e21d2a48b383ed461e7c2e5125e674af
#
_cell.length_a   1.000
_cell.length_b   1.000
_cell.length_c   1.000
_cell.angle_alpha   90.00
_cell.angle_beta   90.00
_cell.angle_gamma   90.00
#
_symmetry.space_group_name_H-M   'P 1'
#
loop_
_entity.id
_entity.type
_entity.pdbx_description
1 polymer ?
#
loop_
_entity_poly.entity_id
_entity_poly.type
_entity_poly.pdbx_seq_one_letter_code
_entity_poly.pdbx_strand_id
1 'polypeptide(L)'
;FPFGSATLTAESRQTLRRSLHLARESDRLVISGRTDHIGPDGINQQLALARALAVRNFIRDVVTDLPNVIAIDAKGRCCFIAPNDDESGRSRNRRVEVVFTSSGVM
;
A
#
# COMPACT_ATOMS: atom_id res chain seq x y z
N PHE A 1 -8.65 -1.13 -2.41
CA PHE A 1 -8.73 -2.42 -3.10
C PHE A 1 -10.09 -3.06 -2.94
N PRO A 2 -10.62 -3.67 -4.01
CA PRO A 2 -11.84 -4.47 -3.90
C PRO A 2 -11.66 -5.64 -2.94
N PHE A 3 -12.75 -6.18 -2.44
CA PHE A 3 -12.72 -7.31 -1.52
C PHE A 3 -12.00 -8.50 -2.16
N GLY A 4 -11.09 -9.10 -1.43
CA GLY A 4 -10.34 -10.27 -1.88
C GLY A 4 -9.38 -10.04 -3.04
N SER A 5 -9.14 -8.79 -3.42
CA SER A 5 -8.32 -8.46 -4.57
C SER A 5 -7.05 -7.72 -4.18
N ALA A 6 -5.96 -8.03 -4.87
CA ALA A 6 -4.71 -7.29 -4.82
C ALA A 6 -4.41 -6.57 -6.13
N THR A 7 -5.41 -6.42 -6.99
CA THR A 7 -5.26 -5.72 -8.26
C THR A 7 -5.46 -4.22 -8.06
N LEU A 8 -4.53 -3.41 -8.55
CA LEU A 8 -4.65 -1.97 -8.51
C LEU A 8 -5.76 -1.49 -9.44
N THR A 9 -6.65 -0.66 -8.90
CA THR A 9 -7.67 0.00 -9.71
C THR A 9 -7.05 1.13 -10.53
N ALA A 10 -7.77 1.58 -11.56
CA ALA A 10 -7.33 2.74 -12.35
C ALA A 10 -7.17 3.99 -11.49
N GLU A 11 -8.07 4.19 -10.52
CA GLU A 11 -7.98 5.31 -9.58
C GLU A 11 -6.74 5.23 -8.71
N SER A 12 -6.42 4.04 -8.19
CA SER A 12 -5.24 3.83 -7.36
C SER A 12 -3.97 4.10 -8.16
N ARG A 13 -3.90 3.63 -9.40
CA ARG A 13 -2.75 3.89 -10.27
C ARG A 13 -2.56 5.38 -10.51
N GLN A 14 -3.65 6.10 -10.73
CA GLN A 14 -3.58 7.54 -10.98
C GLN A 14 -3.13 8.29 -9.73
N THR A 15 -3.61 7.90 -8.56
CA THR A 15 -3.19 8.47 -7.30
C THR A 15 -1.70 8.25 -7.07
N LEU A 16 -1.21 7.04 -7.34
CA LEU A 16 0.22 6.74 -7.24
C LEU A 16 1.05 7.58 -8.19
N ARG A 17 0.60 7.71 -9.44
CA ARG A 17 1.34 8.51 -10.43
C ARG A 17 1.52 9.96 -10.00
N ARG A 18 0.53 10.55 -9.35
CA ARG A 18 0.63 11.91 -8.83
C ARG A 18 1.69 12.06 -7.75
N SER A 19 2.01 10.98 -7.04
CA SER A 19 2.96 10.99 -5.92
C SER A 19 4.34 10.50 -6.30
N LEU A 20 4.57 10.07 -7.54
CA LEU A 20 5.83 9.43 -7.93
C LEU A 20 7.05 10.35 -7.84
N HIS A 21 6.86 11.66 -7.96
CA HIS A 21 7.96 12.59 -7.75
C HIS A 21 8.52 12.51 -6.33
N LEU A 22 7.69 12.16 -5.36
CA LEU A 22 8.13 11.97 -3.97
C LEU A 22 9.04 10.75 -3.85
N ALA A 23 8.78 9.71 -4.63
CA ALA A 23 9.62 8.51 -4.62
C ALA A 23 11.05 8.83 -5.05
N ARG A 24 11.20 9.68 -6.06
CA ARG A 24 12.53 10.06 -6.57
C ARG A 24 13.33 10.89 -5.57
N GLU A 25 12.64 11.67 -4.74
CA GLU A 25 13.26 12.56 -3.76
C GLU A 25 13.48 11.87 -2.41
N SER A 26 13.06 10.63 -2.28
CA SER A 26 13.09 9.90 -1.02
C SER A 26 14.30 8.99 -0.96
N ASP A 27 14.81 8.78 0.26
CA ASP A 27 15.88 7.82 0.51
C ASP A 27 15.32 6.45 0.85
N ARG A 28 14.06 6.40 1.29
CA ARG A 28 13.42 5.17 1.74
C ARG A 28 11.93 5.21 1.44
N LEU A 29 11.40 4.09 1.00
CA LEU A 29 9.97 3.86 0.88
C LEU A 29 9.54 2.79 1.86
N VAL A 30 8.41 3.02 2.52
CA VAL A 30 7.74 1.98 3.31
C VAL A 30 6.36 1.78 2.69
N ILE A 31 6.10 0.57 2.26
CA ILE A 31 4.84 0.19 1.61
C ILE A 31 4.09 -0.74 2.53
N SER A 32 2.98 -0.28 3.07
CA SER A 32 2.20 -1.00 4.08
C SER A 32 0.89 -1.50 3.50
N GLY A 33 0.74 -2.82 3.39
CA GLY A 33 -0.50 -3.44 2.93
C GLY A 33 -1.44 -3.71 4.09
N ARG A 34 -2.72 -3.46 3.88
CA ARG A 34 -3.77 -3.59 4.91
C ARG A 34 -5.01 -4.23 4.33
N THR A 35 -5.84 -4.78 5.21
CA THR A 35 -7.12 -5.40 4.85
C THR A 35 -8.24 -4.86 5.75
N ASP A 36 -9.49 -5.26 5.45
CA ASP A 36 -10.58 -5.14 6.41
C ASP A 36 -10.53 -6.31 7.40
N HIS A 37 -11.59 -6.47 8.21
CA HIS A 37 -11.64 -7.49 9.26
C HIS A 37 -12.22 -8.84 8.82
N ILE A 38 -12.67 -8.96 7.56
CA ILE A 38 -13.37 -10.15 7.09
C ILE A 38 -12.37 -11.23 6.68
N GLY A 39 -12.63 -12.45 7.12
CA GLY A 39 -11.89 -13.63 6.75
C GLY A 39 -10.80 -14.03 7.74
N PRO A 40 -10.18 -15.19 7.51
CA PRO A 40 -9.13 -15.72 8.40
C PRO A 40 -7.88 -14.84 8.40
N ASP A 41 -7.18 -14.83 9.53
CA ASP A 41 -5.95 -14.03 9.69
C ASP A 41 -4.88 -14.37 8.68
N GLY A 42 -4.67 -15.65 8.40
CA GLY A 42 -3.64 -16.09 7.46
C GLY A 42 -3.90 -15.60 6.04
N ILE A 43 -5.16 -15.66 5.62
CA ILE A 43 -5.56 -15.18 4.28
C ILE A 43 -5.40 -13.66 4.21
N ASN A 44 -5.80 -12.95 5.25
CA ASN A 44 -5.66 -11.49 5.28
C ASN A 44 -4.20 -11.07 5.30
N GLN A 45 -3.34 -11.81 5.98
CA GLN A 45 -1.91 -11.54 5.97
C GLN A 45 -1.32 -11.70 4.57
N GLN A 46 -1.68 -12.75 3.87
CA GLN A 46 -1.24 -12.98 2.49
C GLN A 46 -1.78 -11.90 1.55
N LEU A 47 -3.02 -11.49 1.74
CA LEU A 47 -3.64 -10.45 0.91
C LEU A 47 -2.98 -9.10 1.15
N ALA A 48 -2.67 -8.76 2.40
CA ALA A 48 -1.95 -7.54 2.74
C ALA A 48 -0.59 -7.50 2.05
N LEU A 49 0.14 -8.61 2.07
CA LEU A 49 1.43 -8.72 1.38
C LEU A 49 1.25 -8.57 -0.13
N ALA A 50 0.28 -9.26 -0.71
CA ALA A 50 0.03 -9.18 -2.16
C ALA A 50 -0.30 -7.76 -2.60
N ARG A 51 -1.09 -7.03 -1.80
CA ARG A 51 -1.42 -5.64 -2.09
C ARG A 51 -0.20 -4.74 -2.03
N ALA A 52 0.66 -4.91 -1.02
CA ALA A 52 1.89 -4.14 -0.91
C ALA A 52 2.84 -4.43 -2.08
N LEU A 53 2.95 -5.69 -2.47
CA LEU A 53 3.79 -6.08 -3.61
C LEU A 53 3.25 -5.54 -4.93
N ALA A 54 1.92 -5.49 -5.11
CA ALA A 54 1.32 -4.90 -6.30
C ALA A 54 1.69 -3.44 -6.45
N VAL A 55 1.67 -2.69 -5.35
CA VAL A 55 2.08 -1.28 -5.35
C VAL A 55 3.57 -1.15 -5.62
N ARG A 56 4.41 -1.96 -4.98
CA ARG A 56 5.85 -1.96 -5.23
C ARG A 56 6.16 -2.20 -6.71
N ASN A 57 5.53 -3.21 -7.30
CA ASN A 57 5.77 -3.55 -8.70
C ASN A 57 5.35 -2.42 -9.63
N PHE A 58 4.22 -1.79 -9.35
CA PHE A 58 3.76 -0.64 -10.13
C PHE A 58 4.77 0.51 -10.07
N ILE A 59 5.25 0.84 -8.88
CA ILE A 59 6.24 1.93 -8.70
C ILE A 59 7.53 1.60 -9.45
N ARG A 60 8.00 0.36 -9.36
CA ARG A 60 9.21 -0.08 -10.05
C ARG A 60 9.09 -0.03 -11.56
N ASP A 61 7.88 -0.24 -12.09
CA ASP A 61 7.66 -0.22 -13.53
C ASP A 61 7.66 1.21 -14.09
N VAL A 62 7.29 2.20 -13.30
CA VAL A 62 7.11 3.57 -13.79
C VAL A 62 8.18 4.56 -13.30
N VAL A 63 8.99 4.17 -12.33
CA VAL A 63 10.05 5.03 -11.78
C VAL A 63 11.39 4.32 -11.89
N THR A 64 12.36 4.97 -12.53
CA THR A 64 13.70 4.40 -12.73
C THR A 64 14.65 4.66 -11.58
N ASP A 65 14.50 5.81 -10.92
CA ASP A 65 15.41 6.24 -9.85
C ASP A 65 14.75 6.01 -8.47
N LEU A 66 14.58 4.75 -8.10
CA LEU A 66 13.99 4.41 -6.83
C LEU A 66 15.01 4.50 -5.69
N PRO A 67 14.53 4.77 -4.46
CA PRO A 67 15.39 4.68 -3.29
C PRO A 67 16.00 3.29 -3.16
N ASN A 68 17.18 3.23 -2.56
CA ASN A 68 17.86 1.95 -2.33
C ASN A 68 17.12 1.06 -1.33
N VAL A 69 16.30 1.65 -0.47
CA VAL A 69 15.56 0.92 0.56
C VAL A 69 14.06 1.01 0.29
N ILE A 70 13.47 -0.14 0.02
CA ILE A 70 12.02 -0.29 -0.08
C ILE A 70 11.61 -1.35 0.93
N ALA A 71 10.95 -0.93 2.00
CA ALA A 71 10.49 -1.83 3.05
C ALA A 71 9.02 -2.18 2.82
N ILE A 72 8.70 -3.45 3.00
CA ILE A 72 7.33 -3.95 2.92
C ILE A 72 6.85 -4.25 4.34
N ASP A 73 5.70 -3.69 4.70
CA ASP A 73 5.03 -3.98 5.95
C ASP A 73 3.63 -4.51 5.63
N ALA A 74 3.41 -5.78 5.89
CA ALA A 74 2.14 -6.42 5.58
C ALA A 74 1.51 -6.93 6.86
N LYS A 75 0.43 -6.28 7.30
CA LYS A 75 -0.35 -6.69 8.46
C LYS A 75 -1.81 -6.76 8.05
N GLY A 76 -2.41 -7.92 8.16
CA GLY A 76 -3.77 -8.14 7.72
C GLY A 76 -4.77 -7.36 8.57
N ARG A 77 -5.40 -8.03 9.51
CA ARG A 77 -6.50 -7.48 10.33
C ARG A 77 -5.98 -6.53 11.41
N CYS A 78 -5.47 -5.38 11.01
CA CYS A 78 -4.99 -4.38 11.97
C CYS A 78 -5.11 -2.96 11.40
N CYS A 79 -4.91 -2.01 12.28
CA CYS A 79 -4.62 -0.63 11.90
C CYS A 79 -5.74 0.01 11.07
N PHE A 80 -6.99 -0.30 11.42
CA PHE A 80 -8.16 0.18 10.69
C PHE A 80 -8.30 1.70 10.81
N ILE A 81 -8.63 2.34 9.68
CA ILE A 81 -8.84 3.78 9.62
C ILE A 81 -10.33 4.14 9.55
N ALA A 82 -11.20 3.14 9.45
CA ALA A 82 -12.63 3.31 9.34
C ALA A 82 -13.35 2.16 10.04
N PRO A 83 -14.64 2.33 10.42
CA PRO A 83 -15.42 1.23 10.93
C PRO A 83 -15.59 0.11 9.92
N ASN A 84 -15.61 -1.13 10.37
CA ASN A 84 -15.84 -2.30 9.52
C ASN A 84 -17.30 -2.69 9.41
N ASP A 85 -18.20 -1.85 9.94
CA ASP A 85 -19.63 -2.15 10.03
C ASP A 85 -20.33 -2.18 8.67
N ASP A 86 -19.82 -1.42 7.72
CA ASP A 86 -20.39 -1.35 6.38
C ASP A 86 -19.30 -1.46 5.32
N GLU A 87 -19.74 -1.61 4.07
CA GLU A 87 -18.82 -1.74 2.94
C GLU A 87 -18.00 -0.48 2.70
N SER A 88 -18.55 0.69 2.97
CA SER A 88 -17.81 1.94 2.81
C SER A 88 -16.59 1.99 3.73
N GLY A 89 -16.77 1.64 5.01
CA GLY A 89 -15.67 1.59 5.97
C GLY A 89 -14.68 0.48 5.64
N ARG A 90 -15.18 -0.71 5.30
CA ARG A 90 -14.31 -1.84 4.92
C ARG A 90 -13.47 -1.50 3.68
N SER A 91 -14.07 -0.86 2.69
CA SER A 91 -13.34 -0.45 1.48
C SER A 91 -12.17 0.48 1.80
N ARG A 92 -12.36 1.39 2.74
CA ARG A 92 -11.29 2.30 3.17
C ARG A 92 -10.19 1.57 3.92
N ASN A 93 -10.50 0.49 4.61
CA ASN A 93 -9.49 -0.32 5.31
C ASN A 93 -8.67 -1.21 4.36
N ARG A 94 -9.24 -1.60 3.22
CA ARG A 94 -8.53 -2.36 2.18
C ARG A 94 -7.64 -1.45 1.37
N ARG A 95 -6.46 -1.17 1.91
CA ARG A 95 -5.59 -0.12 1.35
C ARG A 95 -4.12 -0.50 1.39
N VAL A 96 -3.33 0.28 0.68
CA VAL A 96 -1.88 0.31 0.85
C VAL A 96 -1.49 1.75 1.16
N GLU A 97 -0.65 1.90 2.19
CA GLU A 97 -0.08 3.18 2.55
C GLU A 97 1.36 3.21 2.09
N VAL A 98 1.74 4.28 1.40
CA VAL A 98 3.11 4.47 0.94
C VAL A 98 3.67 5.69 1.67
N VAL A 99 4.74 5.46 2.42
CA VAL A 99 5.41 6.51 3.16
C VAL A 99 6.75 6.80 2.51
N PHE A 100 6.94 8.04 2.09
CA PHE A 100 8.19 8.52 1.49
C PHE A 100 8.99 9.20 2.58
N THR A 101 10.19 8.69 2.84
CA THR A 101 11.05 9.22 3.89
C THR A 101 12.36 9.71 3.29
N SER A 102 12.69 10.95 3.57
CA SER A 102 14.01 11.47 3.27
C SER A 102 14.89 11.36 4.52
N SER A 103 16.17 11.15 4.34
CA SER A 103 17.11 11.08 5.47
C SER A 103 17.17 12.38 6.26
N GLY A 104 16.64 13.44 5.74
CA GLY A 104 16.57 14.71 6.44
C GLY A 104 17.93 15.30 6.80
N VAL A 105 18.89 15.03 5.98
CA VAL A 105 20.24 15.55 6.23
C VAL A 105 20.23 17.07 6.14
N MET A 106 20.70 17.64 7.16
CA MET A 106 20.81 19.09 7.26
C MET A 106 22.18 19.54 6.98
#